data_2d3adf45efaad1bafdc57081062c06c2
#
_entry.id   2d3adf45efaad1bafdc57081062c06c2
#
_cell.length_a   1.000
_cell.length_b   1.000
_cell.length_c   1.000
_cell.angle_alpha   90.00
_cell.angle_beta   90.00
_cell.angle_gamma   90.00
#
_symmetry.space_group_name_H-M   'P 1'
#
loop_
_entity.id
_entity.type
_entity.pdbx_description
1 polymer ?
#
loop_
_entity_poly.entity_id
_entity_poly.type
_entity_poly.pdbx_seq_one_letter_code
_entity_poly.pdbx_strand_id
1 'polypeptide(L)'
;RLHYQRAWFSNTNHLSAKAGVRPISLDAVDHKMVSLLPEDGRETFANLADAIGVSESMARKRYRALTQRNAMRVVAIANPLHLGYLATSWVAITCNSEAGSHRIAEALTQIDEVTYVVLTAGRIDILAEVVCTSHEHLISVIDERVRTITGVGGTEVWPYLDLAYKPLLPL
;
A
#
# COMPACT_ATOMS: atom_id res chain seq x y z
N ARG A 1 10.87 9.08 -14.46
CA ARG A 1 10.65 7.96 -13.53
C ARG A 1 9.38 8.26 -12.76
N LEU A 2 8.29 7.57 -13.06
CA LEU A 2 7.10 7.57 -12.22
C LEU A 2 7.47 6.84 -10.93
N HIS A 3 7.65 7.58 -9.85
CA HIS A 3 7.89 7.03 -8.51
C HIS A 3 6.55 6.53 -7.93
N TYR A 4 5.98 5.52 -8.58
CA TYR A 4 4.72 4.91 -8.15
C TYR A 4 4.82 4.31 -6.75
N GLN A 5 5.97 3.71 -6.41
CA GLN A 5 6.18 3.00 -5.16
C GLN A 5 6.40 3.90 -3.95
N ARG A 6 7.04 5.06 -4.11
CA ARG A 6 7.22 6.01 -2.99
C ARG A 6 5.92 6.62 -2.46
N ALA A 7 4.84 6.59 -3.22
CA ALA A 7 3.57 7.16 -2.77
C ALA A 7 2.90 6.36 -1.63
N TRP A 8 3.19 5.05 -1.51
CA TRP A 8 2.62 4.20 -0.45
C TRP A 8 3.42 4.26 0.86
N PHE A 9 4.73 4.47 0.80
CA PHE A 9 5.63 4.27 1.93
C PHE A 9 6.62 5.41 2.18
N SER A 10 6.60 6.51 1.40
CA SER A 10 7.48 7.63 1.67
C SER A 10 7.08 8.35 2.95
N ASN A 11 8.06 8.64 3.73
CA ASN A 11 8.21 9.03 5.14
C ASN A 11 7.26 10.10 5.73
N THR A 12 6.25 10.59 5.04
CA THR A 12 5.34 11.61 5.56
C THR A 12 3.86 11.37 5.31
N ASN A 13 3.49 10.28 4.60
CA ASN A 13 2.11 10.09 4.17
C ASN A 13 1.69 8.60 4.09
N HIS A 14 2.02 7.81 5.11
CA HIS A 14 1.57 6.43 5.19
C HIS A 14 0.06 6.35 5.42
N LEU A 15 -0.65 5.49 4.66
CA LEU A 15 -1.84 4.85 5.16
C LEU A 15 -1.37 3.71 6.07
N SER A 16 -0.95 4.04 7.27
CA SER A 16 -0.64 3.03 8.28
C SER A 16 -1.90 2.75 9.10
N ALA A 17 -2.41 1.54 9.02
CA ALA A 17 -3.49 1.08 9.88
C ALA A 17 -2.92 0.05 10.87
N LYS A 18 -2.92 0.37 12.15
CA LYS A 18 -2.68 -0.62 13.20
C LYS A 18 -3.98 -1.39 13.45
N ALA A 19 -3.88 -2.69 13.64
CA ALA A 19 -5.02 -3.51 14.08
C ALA A 19 -5.61 -2.89 15.36
N GLY A 20 -6.95 -2.75 15.41
CA GLY A 20 -7.64 -2.15 16.56
C GLY A 20 -7.86 -0.63 16.47
N VAL A 21 -7.47 0.03 15.38
CA VAL A 21 -7.85 1.42 15.12
C VAL A 21 -9.38 1.51 14.97
N ARG A 22 -10.00 2.46 15.69
CA ARG A 22 -11.44 2.70 15.53
C ARG A 22 -11.73 3.13 14.10
N PRO A 23 -12.74 2.53 13.43
CA PRO A 23 -13.17 2.97 12.11
C PRO A 23 -13.48 4.47 12.11
N ILE A 24 -13.11 5.16 11.05
CA ILE A 24 -13.52 6.53 10.82
C ILE A 24 -15.00 6.52 10.48
N SER A 25 -15.82 7.26 11.24
CA SER A 25 -17.22 7.43 10.90
C SER A 25 -17.34 8.24 9.61
N LEU A 26 -17.96 7.64 8.61
CA LEU A 26 -18.32 8.25 7.34
C LEU A 26 -19.85 8.44 7.30
N ASP A 27 -20.32 9.58 6.82
CA ASP A 27 -21.74 9.79 6.55
C ASP A 27 -22.09 9.29 5.12
N ALA A 28 -23.37 9.35 4.76
CA ALA A 28 -23.85 8.88 3.47
C ALA A 28 -23.21 9.62 2.27
N VAL A 29 -22.86 10.89 2.44
CA VAL A 29 -22.19 11.69 1.41
C VAL A 29 -20.74 11.24 1.26
N ASP A 30 -20.05 10.99 2.37
CA ASP A 30 -18.67 10.49 2.40
C ASP A 30 -18.60 9.09 1.74
N HIS A 31 -19.53 8.18 2.08
CA HIS A 31 -19.62 6.86 1.45
C HIS A 31 -19.80 6.96 -0.06
N LYS A 32 -20.74 7.81 -0.51
CA LYS A 32 -21.00 8.00 -1.94
C LYS A 32 -19.78 8.58 -2.66
N MET A 33 -19.07 9.53 -2.05
CA MET A 33 -17.83 10.08 -2.60
C MET A 33 -16.74 9.00 -2.71
N VAL A 34 -16.52 8.20 -1.68
CA VAL A 34 -15.53 7.13 -1.67
C VAL A 34 -15.86 6.04 -2.68
N SER A 35 -17.15 5.77 -2.97
CA SER A 35 -17.57 4.76 -3.97
C SER A 35 -17.38 5.19 -5.42
N LEU A 36 -17.42 6.49 -5.70
CA LEU A 36 -17.25 7.02 -7.07
C LEU A 36 -15.77 7.12 -7.50
N LEU A 37 -14.88 7.47 -6.58
CA LEU A 37 -13.46 7.71 -6.88
C LEU A 37 -12.67 6.49 -7.39
N PRO A 38 -12.99 5.22 -7.03
CA PRO A 38 -12.33 4.06 -7.61
C PRO A 38 -12.59 3.87 -9.11
N GLU A 39 -13.70 4.39 -9.65
CA GLU A 39 -14.03 4.31 -11.06
C GLU A 39 -13.24 5.33 -11.88
N ASP A 40 -13.14 6.56 -11.39
CA ASP A 40 -12.26 7.60 -11.96
C ASP A 40 -11.69 8.52 -10.88
N GLY A 41 -10.45 8.27 -10.52
CA GLY A 41 -9.71 9.10 -9.55
C GLY A 41 -9.35 10.50 -10.06
N ARG A 42 -9.61 10.82 -11.33
CA ARG A 42 -9.41 12.15 -11.97
C ARG A 42 -10.69 12.94 -12.09
N GLU A 43 -11.79 12.43 -11.55
CA GLU A 43 -13.09 13.10 -11.59
C GLU A 43 -13.02 14.54 -11.07
N THR A 44 -13.69 15.47 -11.74
CA THR A 44 -13.70 16.87 -11.33
C THR A 44 -14.56 17.06 -10.08
N PHE A 45 -14.26 18.08 -9.29
CA PHE A 45 -15.08 18.36 -8.11
C PHE A 45 -16.50 18.82 -8.49
N ALA A 46 -16.71 19.39 -9.68
CA ALA A 46 -18.03 19.72 -10.19
C ALA A 46 -18.86 18.45 -10.43
N ASN A 47 -18.30 17.50 -11.17
CA ASN A 47 -19.00 16.23 -11.46
C ASN A 47 -19.21 15.39 -10.19
N LEU A 48 -18.22 15.36 -9.28
CA LEU A 48 -18.40 14.72 -7.97
C LEU A 48 -19.54 15.38 -7.18
N ALA A 49 -19.60 16.70 -7.17
CA ALA A 49 -20.64 17.46 -6.47
C ALA A 49 -22.02 17.12 -7.01
N ASP A 50 -22.19 17.11 -8.34
CA ASP A 50 -23.42 16.76 -9.01
C ASP A 50 -23.83 15.30 -8.69
N ALA A 51 -22.87 14.36 -8.78
CA ALA A 51 -23.12 12.95 -8.50
C ALA A 51 -23.54 12.67 -7.06
N ILE A 52 -22.97 13.39 -6.07
CA ILE A 52 -23.30 13.20 -4.65
C ILE A 52 -24.40 14.14 -4.14
N GLY A 53 -24.85 15.11 -4.95
CA GLY A 53 -25.95 16.01 -4.63
C GLY A 53 -25.58 17.14 -3.66
N VAL A 54 -24.36 17.72 -3.79
CA VAL A 54 -23.89 18.84 -2.96
C VAL A 54 -23.29 19.93 -3.84
N SER A 55 -22.91 21.09 -3.23
CA SER A 55 -22.14 22.11 -3.98
C SER A 55 -20.69 21.67 -4.18
N GLU A 56 -20.04 22.20 -5.22
CA GLU A 56 -18.61 21.91 -5.50
C GLU A 56 -17.71 22.28 -4.32
N SER A 57 -18.01 23.40 -3.65
CA SER A 57 -17.27 23.82 -2.46
C SER A 57 -17.40 22.82 -1.31
N MET A 58 -18.59 22.23 -1.14
CA MET A 58 -18.83 21.16 -0.15
C MET A 58 -18.11 19.86 -0.53
N ALA A 59 -18.18 19.44 -1.80
CA ALA A 59 -17.44 18.27 -2.28
C ALA A 59 -15.93 18.42 -2.03
N ARG A 60 -15.35 19.55 -2.36
CA ARG A 60 -13.95 19.88 -2.14
C ARG A 60 -13.58 19.87 -0.64
N LYS A 61 -14.43 20.40 0.23
CA LYS A 61 -14.24 20.37 1.69
C LYS A 61 -14.26 18.95 2.22
N ARG A 62 -15.22 18.12 1.78
CA ARG A 62 -15.35 16.71 2.17
C ARG A 62 -14.14 15.90 1.74
N TYR A 63 -13.73 16.02 0.49
CA TYR A 63 -12.52 15.36 -0.04
C TYR A 63 -11.29 15.67 0.81
N ARG A 64 -11.06 16.97 1.12
CA ARG A 64 -9.93 17.38 1.97
C ARG A 64 -10.02 16.78 3.38
N ALA A 65 -11.20 16.76 3.97
CA ALA A 65 -11.40 16.20 5.30
C ALA A 65 -11.10 14.68 5.33
N LEU A 66 -11.55 13.94 4.30
CA LEU A 66 -11.28 12.50 4.18
C LEU A 66 -9.78 12.20 3.98
N THR A 67 -9.11 12.98 3.14
CA THR A 67 -7.66 12.81 2.91
C THR A 67 -6.83 13.21 4.12
N GLN A 68 -7.17 14.29 4.81
CA GLN A 68 -6.48 14.73 6.04
C GLN A 68 -6.64 13.74 7.19
N ARG A 69 -7.80 13.08 7.27
CA ARG A 69 -8.08 12.03 8.27
C ARG A 69 -7.48 10.67 7.88
N ASN A 70 -6.73 10.59 6.76
CA ASN A 70 -6.23 9.34 6.19
C ASN A 70 -7.33 8.29 5.94
N ALA A 71 -8.58 8.73 5.72
CA ALA A 71 -9.70 7.86 5.38
C ALA A 71 -9.59 7.34 3.94
N MET A 72 -9.02 8.15 3.04
CA MET A 72 -8.78 7.77 1.65
C MET A 72 -7.57 8.49 1.06
N ARG A 73 -7.06 7.94 -0.03
CA ARG A 73 -6.05 8.54 -0.90
C ARG A 73 -6.32 8.12 -2.34
N VAL A 74 -6.25 9.06 -3.26
CA VAL A 74 -6.26 8.74 -4.69
C VAL A 74 -4.82 8.50 -5.14
N VAL A 75 -4.58 7.33 -5.71
CA VAL A 75 -3.28 6.89 -6.22
C VAL A 75 -3.44 6.32 -7.63
N ALA A 76 -2.42 6.45 -8.46
CA ALA A 76 -2.36 5.74 -9.72
C ALA A 76 -1.84 4.32 -9.46
N ILE A 77 -2.58 3.32 -9.93
CA ILE A 77 -2.15 1.93 -9.91
C ILE A 77 -1.68 1.57 -11.31
N ALA A 78 -0.47 1.07 -11.42
CA ALA A 78 0.09 0.60 -12.67
C ALA A 78 0.47 -0.87 -12.55
N ASN A 79 0.32 -1.64 -13.63
CA ASN A 79 0.82 -3.01 -13.66
C ASN A 79 2.36 -2.97 -13.72
N PRO A 80 3.08 -3.46 -12.70
CA PRO A 80 4.54 -3.41 -12.64
C PRO A 80 5.18 -4.16 -13.82
N LEU A 81 4.59 -5.26 -14.25
CA LEU A 81 5.10 -6.05 -15.40
C LEU A 81 5.11 -5.22 -16.69
N HIS A 82 4.10 -4.40 -16.93
CA HIS A 82 4.04 -3.50 -18.10
C HIS A 82 5.04 -2.33 -18.00
N LEU A 83 5.55 -2.04 -16.81
CA LEU A 83 6.56 -1.00 -16.57
C LEU A 83 8.00 -1.56 -16.59
N GLY A 84 8.17 -2.85 -16.89
CA GLY A 84 9.48 -3.49 -16.97
C GLY A 84 10.00 -4.04 -15.63
N TYR A 85 9.15 -4.14 -14.61
CA TYR A 85 9.47 -4.84 -13.37
C TYR A 85 9.14 -6.33 -13.55
N LEU A 86 10.13 -7.11 -13.95
CA LEU A 86 9.94 -8.51 -14.36
C LEU A 86 10.00 -9.50 -13.18
N ALA A 87 10.36 -9.03 -11.99
CA ALA A 87 10.48 -9.85 -10.79
C ALA A 87 9.73 -9.20 -9.61
N THR A 88 8.41 -9.45 -9.56
CA THR A 88 7.57 -9.07 -8.42
C THR A 88 7.28 -10.31 -7.58
N SER A 89 7.43 -10.20 -6.28
CA SER A 89 7.29 -11.34 -5.36
C SER A 89 6.73 -10.91 -4.01
N TRP A 90 5.97 -11.80 -3.37
CA TRP A 90 5.83 -11.76 -1.94
C TRP A 90 7.04 -12.43 -1.29
N VAL A 91 7.60 -11.79 -0.28
CA VAL A 91 8.64 -12.34 0.59
C VAL A 91 8.01 -12.55 1.96
N ALA A 92 7.87 -13.80 2.33
CA ALA A 92 7.41 -14.21 3.65
C ALA A 92 8.61 -14.28 4.59
N ILE A 93 8.53 -13.60 5.72
CA ILE A 93 9.63 -13.43 6.66
C ILE A 93 9.22 -13.98 8.02
N THR A 94 10.09 -14.79 8.60
CA THR A 94 10.01 -15.19 10.02
C THR A 94 11.00 -14.38 10.82
N CYS A 95 10.59 -13.96 12.02
CA CYS A 95 11.40 -13.16 12.92
C CYS A 95 12.00 -14.03 14.02
N ASN A 96 13.24 -13.74 14.41
CA ASN A 96 13.78 -14.27 15.66
C ASN A 96 13.08 -13.61 16.85
N SER A 97 12.81 -14.35 17.91
CA SER A 97 11.98 -13.95 19.05
C SER A 97 12.42 -12.66 19.78
N GLU A 98 13.67 -12.23 19.61
CA GLU A 98 14.25 -11.09 20.33
C GLU A 98 14.06 -9.74 19.62
N ALA A 99 13.76 -9.71 18.33
CA ALA A 99 13.86 -8.48 17.52
C ALA A 99 12.59 -7.66 17.41
N GLY A 100 11.43 -8.24 17.63
CA GLY A 100 10.12 -7.59 17.45
C GLY A 100 9.80 -7.30 15.97
N SER A 101 8.73 -7.90 15.45
CA SER A 101 8.30 -7.81 14.05
C SER A 101 8.07 -6.36 13.57
N HIS A 102 7.66 -5.46 14.46
CA HIS A 102 7.46 -4.04 14.11
C HIS A 102 8.74 -3.32 13.67
N ARG A 103 9.89 -3.58 14.34
CA ARG A 103 11.16 -2.96 13.95
C ARG A 103 11.66 -3.46 12.62
N ILE A 104 11.47 -4.74 12.34
CA ILE A 104 11.84 -5.35 11.05
C ILE A 104 10.92 -4.78 9.96
N ALA A 105 9.60 -4.69 10.21
CA ALA A 105 8.67 -4.10 9.25
C ALA A 105 9.03 -2.63 8.93
N GLU A 106 9.41 -1.84 9.94
CA GLU A 106 9.86 -0.46 9.74
C GLU A 106 11.14 -0.41 8.90
N ALA A 107 12.13 -1.27 9.18
CA ALA A 107 13.35 -1.35 8.39
C ALA A 107 13.07 -1.75 6.93
N LEU A 108 12.15 -2.70 6.70
CA LEU A 108 11.73 -3.10 5.35
C LEU A 108 11.13 -1.94 4.55
N THR A 109 10.39 -1.03 5.18
CA THR A 109 9.83 0.14 4.47
C THR A 109 10.88 1.15 4.00
N GLN A 110 12.14 1.02 4.42
CA GLN A 110 13.25 1.86 3.97
C GLN A 110 13.94 1.29 2.72
N ILE A 111 13.55 0.10 2.27
CA ILE A 111 14.07 -0.52 1.06
C ILE A 111 13.23 -0.04 -0.13
N ASP A 112 13.87 0.59 -1.13
CA ASP A 112 13.17 1.21 -2.26
C ASP A 112 12.33 0.21 -3.08
N GLU A 113 12.77 -1.04 -3.15
CA GLU A 113 12.10 -2.14 -3.88
C GLU A 113 10.92 -2.73 -3.10
N VAL A 114 10.80 -2.45 -1.80
CA VAL A 114 9.68 -2.91 -0.98
C VAL A 114 8.50 -1.95 -1.13
N THR A 115 7.39 -2.45 -1.63
CA THR A 115 6.18 -1.67 -1.93
C THR A 115 5.08 -1.83 -0.90
N TYR A 116 5.05 -2.97 -0.22
CA TYR A 116 4.02 -3.30 0.75
C TYR A 116 4.60 -4.15 1.89
N VAL A 117 4.21 -3.86 3.12
CA VAL A 117 4.62 -4.63 4.31
C VAL A 117 3.40 -4.88 5.19
N VAL A 118 3.16 -6.14 5.51
CA VAL A 118 2.05 -6.58 6.38
C VAL A 118 2.61 -7.39 7.54
N LEU A 119 2.22 -7.03 8.75
CA LEU A 119 2.42 -7.88 9.93
C LEU A 119 1.32 -8.93 9.96
N THR A 120 1.70 -10.18 10.16
CA THR A 120 0.78 -11.32 10.20
C THR A 120 0.83 -12.00 11.56
N ALA A 121 -0.18 -12.81 11.84
CA ALA A 121 -0.22 -13.67 13.03
C ALA A 121 -0.32 -15.12 12.56
N GLY A 122 0.75 -15.90 12.76
CA GLY A 122 0.80 -17.30 12.33
C GLY A 122 2.22 -17.81 12.13
N ARG A 123 2.42 -18.69 11.17
CA ARG A 123 3.73 -19.27 10.83
C ARG A 123 4.71 -18.24 10.26
N ILE A 124 4.21 -17.21 9.64
CA ILE A 124 4.95 -16.11 9.05
C ILE A 124 4.64 -14.86 9.86
N ASP A 125 5.63 -14.05 10.19
CA ASP A 125 5.48 -12.84 10.98
C ASP A 125 5.24 -11.61 10.10
N ILE A 126 5.88 -11.56 8.92
CA ILE A 126 5.80 -10.43 8.01
C ILE A 126 5.65 -10.93 6.57
N LEU A 127 4.80 -10.27 5.80
CA LEU A 127 4.74 -10.36 4.36
C LEU A 127 5.17 -9.04 3.76
N ALA A 128 6.18 -9.07 2.87
CA ALA A 128 6.66 -7.90 2.15
C ALA A 128 6.53 -8.11 0.65
N GLU A 129 5.92 -7.17 -0.07
CA GLU A 129 5.96 -7.16 -1.53
C GLU A 129 7.24 -6.50 -1.99
N VAL A 130 8.00 -7.21 -2.83
CA VAL A 130 9.26 -6.74 -3.40
C VAL A 130 9.13 -6.70 -4.91
N VAL A 131 9.45 -5.55 -5.52
CA VAL A 131 9.28 -5.29 -6.96
C VAL A 131 10.62 -4.91 -7.56
N CYS A 132 11.16 -5.80 -8.41
CA CYS A 132 12.47 -5.68 -9.03
C CYS A 132 12.40 -5.75 -10.56
N THR A 133 13.43 -5.24 -11.21
CA THR A 133 13.53 -5.24 -12.68
C THR A 133 13.98 -6.59 -13.24
N SER A 134 14.65 -7.43 -12.43
CA SER A 134 15.11 -8.76 -12.82
C SER A 134 15.15 -9.71 -11.62
N HIS A 135 15.25 -11.01 -11.87
CA HIS A 135 15.41 -12.01 -10.82
C HIS A 135 16.76 -11.87 -10.08
N GLU A 136 17.84 -11.50 -10.80
CA GLU A 136 19.13 -11.24 -10.16
C GLU A 136 19.04 -10.06 -9.19
N HIS A 137 18.34 -8.98 -9.59
CA HIS A 137 18.08 -7.83 -8.71
C HIS A 137 17.25 -8.26 -7.49
N LEU A 138 16.23 -9.11 -7.66
CA LEU A 138 15.43 -9.64 -6.56
C LEU A 138 16.29 -10.42 -5.56
N ILE A 139 17.16 -11.32 -6.05
CA ILE A 139 18.08 -12.10 -5.21
C ILE A 139 18.99 -11.17 -4.42
N SER A 140 19.62 -10.19 -5.08
CA SER A 140 20.49 -9.19 -4.41
C SER A 140 19.75 -8.42 -3.32
N VAL A 141 18.53 -7.93 -3.60
CA VAL A 141 17.72 -7.22 -2.59
C VAL A 141 17.41 -8.11 -1.38
N ILE A 142 17.04 -9.38 -1.63
CA ILE A 142 16.73 -10.31 -0.53
C ILE A 142 17.98 -10.60 0.29
N ASP A 143 19.09 -10.93 -0.34
CA ASP A 143 20.30 -11.38 0.35
C ASP A 143 21.03 -10.24 1.04
N GLU A 144 21.14 -9.09 0.37
CA GLU A 144 21.98 -7.97 0.85
C GLU A 144 21.20 -6.96 1.70
N ARG A 145 19.87 -6.89 1.57
CA ARG A 145 19.08 -5.88 2.25
C ARG A 145 18.02 -6.46 3.19
N VAL A 146 17.29 -7.51 2.80
CA VAL A 146 16.24 -8.08 3.64
C VAL A 146 16.83 -8.99 4.72
N ARG A 147 17.66 -9.96 4.32
CA ARG A 147 18.25 -10.95 5.25
C ARG A 147 19.26 -10.35 6.22
N THR A 148 19.82 -9.19 5.89
CA THR A 148 20.76 -8.47 6.76
C THR A 148 20.08 -7.66 7.86
N ILE A 149 18.75 -7.50 7.80
CA ILE A 149 18.01 -6.82 8.88
C ILE A 149 18.11 -7.66 10.16
N THR A 150 18.61 -7.04 11.22
CA THR A 150 18.75 -7.70 12.52
C THR A 150 17.40 -8.23 13.01
N GLY A 151 17.32 -9.54 13.24
CA GLY A 151 16.13 -10.22 13.72
C GLY A 151 15.33 -10.95 12.63
N VAL A 152 15.72 -10.85 11.36
CA VAL A 152 15.21 -11.75 10.34
C VAL A 152 15.74 -13.16 10.59
N GLY A 153 14.83 -14.13 10.76
CA GLY A 153 15.17 -15.53 11.03
C GLY A 153 15.17 -16.40 9.77
N GLY A 154 14.26 -16.11 8.84
CA GLY A 154 14.15 -16.81 7.57
C GLY A 154 13.29 -16.08 6.56
N THR A 155 13.45 -16.44 5.28
CA THR A 155 12.69 -15.86 4.17
C THR A 155 12.24 -16.95 3.21
N GLU A 156 10.97 -16.89 2.78
CA GLU A 156 10.45 -17.64 1.64
C GLU A 156 10.04 -16.64 0.56
N VAL A 157 10.30 -16.94 -0.71
CA VAL A 157 10.00 -16.05 -1.83
C VAL A 157 8.92 -16.68 -2.69
N TRP A 158 7.84 -15.92 -2.92
CA TRP A 158 6.69 -16.34 -3.73
C TRP A 158 6.56 -15.43 -4.94
N PRO A 159 7.15 -15.81 -6.09
CA PRO A 159 7.08 -15.01 -7.31
C PRO A 159 5.65 -14.88 -7.81
N TYR A 160 5.30 -13.71 -8.35
CA TYR A 160 4.05 -13.54 -9.05
C TYR A 160 4.09 -14.30 -10.38
N LEU A 161 3.08 -15.12 -10.62
CA LEU A 161 2.86 -15.76 -11.91
C LEU A 161 1.91 -14.95 -12.77
N ASP A 162 0.95 -14.29 -12.13
CA ASP A 162 -0.03 -13.40 -12.74
C ASP A 162 -0.55 -12.41 -11.69
N LEU A 163 -1.09 -11.27 -12.13
CA LEU A 163 -1.61 -10.22 -11.26
C LEU A 163 -3.00 -9.79 -11.71
N ALA A 164 -4.01 -10.09 -10.90
CA ALA A 164 -5.36 -9.57 -11.04
C ALA A 164 -5.64 -8.57 -9.91
N TYR A 165 -5.93 -7.33 -10.27
CA TYR A 165 -6.28 -6.28 -9.30
C TYR A 165 -7.78 -5.99 -9.33
N LYS A 166 -8.37 -5.92 -8.15
CA LYS A 166 -9.75 -5.48 -7.96
C LYS A 166 -9.79 -4.37 -6.91
N PRO A 167 -10.35 -3.18 -7.24
CA PRO A 167 -10.48 -2.12 -6.25
C PRO A 167 -11.39 -2.54 -5.09
N LEU A 168 -11.05 -2.09 -3.89
CA LEU A 168 -11.91 -2.27 -2.72
C LEU A 168 -13.08 -1.30 -2.83
N LEU A 169 -14.30 -1.81 -2.81
CA LEU A 169 -15.50 -0.99 -2.71
C LEU A 169 -15.81 -0.74 -1.23
N PRO A 170 -16.26 0.47 -0.85
CA PRO A 170 -16.70 0.74 0.52
C PRO A 170 -17.91 -0.11 0.89
N LEU A 171 -17.93 -0.58 2.14
CA LEU A 171 -19.05 -1.33 2.73
C LEU A 171 -20.25 -0.42 3.01
#